data_b77d53113e282b1b764b87be84d5b8de
#
_entry.id   b77d53113e282b1b764b87be84d5b8de
#
_cell.length_a   1.000
_cell.length_b   1.000
_cell.length_c   1.000
_cell.angle_alpha   90.00
_cell.angle_beta   90.00
_cell.angle_gamma   90.00
#
_symmetry.space_group_name_H-M   'P 1'
#
loop_
_entity.id
_entity.type
_entity.pdbx_description
1 polymer ?
#
loop_
_entity_poly.entity_id
_entity_poly.type
_entity_poly.pdbx_seq_one_letter_code
_entity_poly.pdbx_strand_id
1 'polypeptide(L)'
;VFYLIIWGKNVIKYAEKTMEDAREEFSGSMAIDCRWSSPRNGIHCTVSAVDTVNHKVIEYYTMTKEGKNRPNGTYEGSPNNMETIGTSSIISQLKHHNIFEKVEKIIKDRDNKSKKLLEEVGVEELIYNDPGHFRKSFKKSLQSLISENRTFNVDDEEVIKNPFYSLQTPIEKWMNKCLKEGQDDKRISMWLS
;
A
#
# COMPACT_ATOMS: atom_id res chain seq x y z
N VAL A 1 0.29 16.74 -33.12
CA VAL A 1 0.67 15.33 -32.88
C VAL A 1 2.17 15.22 -32.64
N PHE A 2 3.03 15.81 -33.49
CA PHE A 2 4.50 15.72 -33.36
C PHE A 2 5.04 16.28 -32.02
N TYR A 3 4.53 17.42 -31.56
CA TYR A 3 4.92 18.00 -30.26
C TYR A 3 4.56 17.11 -29.06
N LEU A 4 3.40 16.44 -29.10
CA LEU A 4 2.98 15.52 -28.04
C LEU A 4 3.88 14.29 -27.96
N ILE A 5 4.38 13.80 -29.09
CA ILE A 5 5.31 12.65 -29.13
C ILE A 5 6.68 13.03 -28.55
N ILE A 6 7.20 14.21 -28.92
CA ILE A 6 8.49 14.70 -28.37
C ILE A 6 8.37 14.96 -26.88
N TRP A 7 7.28 15.64 -26.46
CA TRP A 7 7.04 15.93 -25.06
C TRP A 7 6.93 14.63 -24.24
N GLY A 8 6.16 13.65 -24.71
CA GLY A 8 6.02 12.35 -24.05
C GLY A 8 7.36 11.62 -23.88
N LYS A 9 8.21 11.59 -24.92
CA LYS A 9 9.55 10.99 -24.83
C LYS A 9 10.45 11.68 -23.79
N ASN A 10 10.39 13.02 -23.72
CA ASN A 10 11.19 13.78 -22.76
C ASN A 10 10.69 13.55 -21.32
N VAL A 11 9.38 13.46 -21.10
CA VAL A 11 8.80 13.15 -19.79
C VAL A 11 9.22 11.76 -19.34
N ILE A 12 9.17 10.73 -20.20
CA ILE A 12 9.61 9.38 -19.88
C ILE A 12 11.08 9.37 -19.51
N LYS A 13 11.95 9.97 -20.34
CA LYS A 13 13.39 10.05 -20.08
C LYS A 13 13.69 10.76 -18.75
N TYR A 14 12.98 11.83 -18.45
CA TYR A 14 13.13 12.53 -17.18
C TYR A 14 12.70 11.66 -15.99
N ALA A 15 11.57 10.95 -16.12
CA ALA A 15 11.07 10.06 -15.07
C ALA A 15 12.06 8.90 -14.82
N GLU A 16 12.59 8.28 -15.88
CA GLU A 16 13.60 7.22 -15.79
C GLU A 16 14.85 7.70 -15.04
N LYS A 17 15.39 8.87 -15.43
CA LYS A 17 16.54 9.46 -14.75
C LYS A 17 16.24 9.75 -13.27
N THR A 18 15.06 10.30 -12.97
CA THR A 18 14.67 10.60 -11.58
C THR A 18 14.57 9.33 -10.73
N MET A 19 14.12 8.21 -11.32
CA MET A 19 14.09 6.93 -10.62
C MET A 19 15.49 6.33 -10.45
N GLU A 20 16.39 6.49 -11.42
CA GLU A 20 17.80 6.10 -11.27
C GLU A 20 18.45 6.83 -10.10
N ASP A 21 18.33 8.15 -10.05
CA ASP A 21 18.82 8.98 -8.94
C ASP A 21 18.20 8.55 -7.60
N ALA A 22 16.88 8.21 -7.60
CA ALA A 22 16.19 7.74 -6.40
C ALA A 22 16.68 6.37 -5.91
N ARG A 23 17.05 5.47 -6.84
CA ARG A 23 17.60 4.16 -6.52
C ARG A 23 19.02 4.25 -5.94
N GLU A 24 19.84 5.21 -6.42
CA GLU A 24 21.16 5.45 -5.85
C GLU A 24 21.10 5.91 -4.39
N GLU A 25 20.11 6.76 -4.07
CA GLU A 25 19.89 7.33 -2.73
C GLU A 25 18.93 6.49 -1.86
N PHE A 26 18.59 5.27 -2.25
CA PHE A 26 17.60 4.45 -1.57
C PHE A 26 17.96 4.17 -0.12
N SER A 27 17.02 4.50 0.79
CA SER A 27 17.22 4.44 2.25
C SER A 27 17.13 3.05 2.87
N GLY A 28 16.74 2.02 2.11
CA GLY A 28 16.44 0.67 2.62
C GLY A 28 14.97 0.47 3.03
N SER A 29 14.19 1.52 3.19
CA SER A 29 12.78 1.43 3.59
C SER A 29 11.85 1.85 2.45
N MET A 30 10.95 0.95 2.03
CA MET A 30 10.01 1.24 0.95
C MET A 30 8.56 0.93 1.33
N ALA A 31 7.63 1.66 0.72
CA ALA A 31 6.21 1.33 0.69
C ALA A 31 5.83 0.84 -0.71
N ILE A 32 5.06 -0.24 -0.78
CA ILE A 32 4.48 -0.74 -2.04
C ILE A 32 2.98 -0.57 -1.97
N ASP A 33 2.42 0.20 -2.90
CA ASP A 33 0.98 0.48 -2.96
C ASP A 33 0.47 0.40 -4.40
N CYS A 34 -0.81 0.11 -4.54
CA CYS A 34 -1.50 0.03 -5.82
C CYS A 34 -2.53 1.15 -5.98
N ARG A 35 -2.43 1.88 -7.07
CA ARG A 35 -3.40 2.90 -7.47
C ARG A 35 -4.22 2.42 -8.66
N TRP A 36 -5.53 2.48 -8.50
CA TRP A 36 -6.50 2.16 -9.53
C TRP A 36 -7.06 3.42 -10.20
N SER A 37 -7.35 3.35 -11.49
CA SER A 37 -8.00 4.45 -12.24
C SER A 37 -9.40 4.76 -11.75
N SER A 38 -10.06 3.77 -11.10
CA SER A 38 -11.39 3.90 -10.53
C SER A 38 -11.52 3.00 -9.31
N PRO A 39 -12.24 3.41 -8.25
CA PRO A 39 -12.52 2.58 -7.07
C PRO A 39 -13.34 1.33 -7.37
N ARG A 40 -14.12 1.34 -8.44
CA ARG A 40 -14.92 0.20 -8.91
C ARG A 40 -14.59 -0.09 -10.37
N ASN A 41 -14.38 -1.37 -10.68
CA ASN A 41 -14.06 -1.82 -12.04
C ASN A 41 -12.85 -1.08 -12.65
N GLY A 42 -11.83 -0.81 -11.85
CA GLY A 42 -10.59 -0.21 -12.31
C GLY A 42 -9.99 -1.02 -13.45
N ILE A 43 -9.69 -0.33 -14.55
CA ILE A 43 -9.10 -0.93 -15.75
C ILE A 43 -7.60 -0.69 -15.86
N HIS A 44 -7.12 0.34 -15.18
CA HIS A 44 -5.70 0.65 -15.05
C HIS A 44 -5.30 0.46 -13.59
N CYS A 45 -4.21 -0.27 -13.38
CA CYS A 45 -3.58 -0.47 -12.10
C CYS A 45 -2.12 -0.05 -12.24
N THR A 46 -1.68 0.85 -11.37
CA THR A 46 -0.27 1.20 -11.22
C THR A 46 0.18 0.80 -9.84
N VAL A 47 1.13 -0.12 -9.75
CA VAL A 47 1.81 -0.45 -8.50
C VAL A 47 3.10 0.33 -8.45
N SER A 48 3.41 0.94 -7.33
CA SER A 48 4.62 1.73 -7.14
C SER A 48 5.35 1.35 -5.86
N ALA A 49 6.66 1.37 -5.91
CA ALA A 49 7.54 1.31 -4.74
C ALA A 49 8.09 2.71 -4.49
N VAL A 50 7.90 3.20 -3.28
CA VAL A 50 8.30 4.55 -2.86
C VAL A 50 9.23 4.43 -1.66
N ASP A 51 10.38 5.08 -1.71
CA ASP A 51 11.25 5.26 -0.55
C ASP A 51 10.51 6.07 0.52
N THR A 52 10.37 5.50 1.72
CA THR A 52 9.57 6.11 2.80
C THR A 52 10.29 7.22 3.55
N VAL A 53 11.59 7.34 3.37
CA VAL A 53 12.42 8.39 3.99
C VAL A 53 12.58 9.57 3.04
N ASN A 54 12.96 9.30 1.79
CA ASN A 54 13.22 10.33 0.79
C ASN A 54 11.97 10.73 -0.01
N HIS A 55 10.86 9.98 0.14
CA HIS A 55 9.59 10.19 -0.58
C HIS A 55 9.74 10.18 -2.11
N LYS A 56 10.69 9.42 -2.63
CA LYS A 56 10.96 9.27 -4.06
C LYS A 56 10.40 7.94 -4.57
N VAL A 57 9.84 7.93 -5.78
CA VAL A 57 9.46 6.70 -6.47
C VAL A 57 10.73 6.01 -6.96
N ILE A 58 10.98 4.78 -6.49
CA ILE A 58 12.14 3.97 -6.88
C ILE A 58 11.82 3.00 -8.00
N GLU A 59 10.53 2.57 -8.11
CA GLU A 59 10.05 1.71 -9.18
C GLU A 59 8.54 1.82 -9.34
N TYR A 60 8.03 1.56 -10.54
CA TYR A 60 6.58 1.43 -10.79
C TYR A 60 6.29 0.43 -11.90
N TYR A 61 5.11 -0.14 -11.87
CA TYR A 61 4.60 -1.02 -12.91
C TYR A 61 3.13 -0.72 -13.19
N THR A 62 2.80 -0.46 -14.46
CA THR A 62 1.44 -0.13 -14.88
C THR A 62 0.86 -1.19 -15.78
N MET A 63 -0.37 -1.59 -15.51
CA MET A 63 -1.15 -2.52 -16.31
C MET A 63 -2.47 -1.93 -16.73
N THR A 64 -2.91 -2.29 -17.91
CA THR A 64 -4.25 -1.98 -18.44
C THR A 64 -4.98 -3.27 -18.74
N LYS A 65 -6.16 -3.47 -18.16
CA LYS A 65 -6.97 -4.64 -18.45
C LYS A 65 -7.44 -4.61 -19.90
N GLU A 66 -7.21 -5.70 -20.62
CA GLU A 66 -7.80 -5.92 -21.93
C GLU A 66 -9.33 -6.08 -21.86
N GLY A 67 -10.01 -5.74 -22.92
CA GLY A 67 -11.44 -5.86 -23.03
C GLY A 67 -11.93 -5.55 -24.43
N LYS A 68 -13.19 -5.87 -24.72
CA LYS A 68 -13.81 -5.72 -26.04
C LYS A 68 -13.57 -4.35 -26.70
N ASN A 69 -13.55 -3.28 -25.90
CA ASN A 69 -13.30 -1.90 -26.34
C ASN A 69 -11.85 -1.45 -26.12
N ARG A 70 -10.95 -2.34 -25.75
CA ARG A 70 -9.55 -2.09 -25.42
C ARG A 70 -8.68 -3.28 -25.82
N PRO A 71 -8.53 -3.53 -27.14
CA PRO A 71 -7.77 -4.66 -27.64
C PRO A 71 -6.27 -4.57 -27.37
N ASN A 72 -5.76 -3.41 -26.98
CA ASN A 72 -4.35 -3.17 -26.67
C ASN A 72 -4.09 -3.14 -25.15
N GLY A 73 -4.91 -3.80 -24.35
CA GLY A 73 -4.65 -4.01 -22.93
C GLY A 73 -3.39 -4.86 -22.75
N THR A 74 -2.67 -4.61 -21.64
CA THR A 74 -1.44 -5.34 -21.29
C THR A 74 -1.69 -6.52 -20.36
N TYR A 75 -2.94 -6.71 -19.95
CA TYR A 75 -3.33 -7.74 -18.98
C TYR A 75 -4.67 -8.38 -19.32
N GLU A 76 -4.65 -9.70 -19.44
CA GLU A 76 -5.84 -10.54 -19.52
C GLU A 76 -6.08 -11.24 -18.17
N GLY A 77 -7.24 -11.08 -17.59
CA GLY A 77 -7.60 -11.78 -16.35
C GLY A 77 -8.42 -10.97 -15.37
N SER A 78 -8.50 -11.44 -14.13
CA SER A 78 -9.24 -10.77 -13.07
C SER A 78 -8.49 -9.53 -12.55
N PRO A 79 -9.15 -8.36 -12.42
CA PRO A 79 -8.55 -7.18 -11.82
C PRO A 79 -7.90 -7.43 -10.45
N ASN A 80 -8.49 -8.35 -9.66
CA ASN A 80 -7.99 -8.70 -8.33
C ASN A 80 -6.57 -9.31 -8.32
N ASN A 81 -6.05 -9.72 -9.46
CA ASN A 81 -4.70 -10.27 -9.57
C ASN A 81 -3.68 -9.24 -10.07
N MET A 82 -4.14 -8.08 -10.60
CA MET A 82 -3.23 -7.07 -11.16
C MET A 82 -2.27 -6.52 -10.11
N GLU A 83 -2.73 -6.29 -8.90
CA GLU A 83 -1.88 -5.83 -7.81
C GLU A 83 -0.77 -6.81 -7.47
N THR A 84 -1.10 -8.11 -7.37
CA THR A 84 -0.13 -9.17 -7.09
C THR A 84 0.92 -9.27 -8.20
N ILE A 85 0.48 -9.23 -9.46
CA ILE A 85 1.37 -9.26 -10.63
C ILE A 85 2.26 -8.01 -10.67
N GLY A 86 1.69 -6.84 -10.42
CA GLY A 86 2.44 -5.59 -10.36
C GLY A 86 3.48 -5.60 -9.24
N THR A 87 3.13 -6.11 -8.07
CA THR A 87 4.08 -6.28 -6.95
C THR A 87 5.20 -7.23 -7.33
N SER A 88 4.90 -8.37 -7.97
CA SER A 88 5.91 -9.31 -8.47
C SER A 88 6.85 -8.67 -9.48
N SER A 89 6.29 -7.88 -10.40
CA SER A 89 7.08 -7.17 -11.42
C SER A 89 8.03 -6.15 -10.80
N ILE A 90 7.55 -5.38 -9.81
CA ILE A 90 8.38 -4.43 -9.06
C ILE A 90 9.53 -5.15 -8.37
N ILE A 91 9.28 -6.25 -7.66
CA ILE A 91 10.32 -7.02 -6.98
C ILE A 91 11.36 -7.53 -7.99
N SER A 92 10.91 -8.03 -9.14
CA SER A 92 11.81 -8.49 -10.21
C SER A 92 12.69 -7.36 -10.74
N GLN A 93 12.14 -6.16 -10.93
CA GLN A 93 12.88 -5.00 -11.41
C GLN A 93 13.86 -4.49 -10.35
N LEU A 94 13.47 -4.43 -9.08
CA LEU A 94 14.37 -4.06 -7.98
C LEU A 94 15.52 -5.05 -7.82
N LYS A 95 15.31 -6.36 -8.04
CA LYS A 95 16.36 -7.38 -8.10
C LYS A 95 17.28 -7.13 -9.29
N HIS A 96 16.74 -6.85 -10.47
CA HIS A 96 17.52 -6.56 -11.68
C HIS A 96 18.44 -5.33 -11.48
N HIS A 97 17.99 -4.34 -10.75
CA HIS A 97 18.77 -3.13 -10.42
C HIS A 97 19.67 -3.29 -9.19
N ASN A 98 19.75 -4.47 -8.57
CA ASN A 98 20.50 -4.74 -7.32
C ASN A 98 20.07 -3.84 -6.14
N ILE A 99 18.83 -3.39 -6.14
CA ILE A 99 18.27 -2.57 -5.06
C ILE A 99 17.59 -3.44 -4.00
N PHE A 100 17.05 -4.58 -4.41
CA PHE A 100 16.29 -5.46 -3.52
C PHE A 100 17.10 -5.97 -2.32
N GLU A 101 18.40 -6.16 -2.49
CA GLU A 101 19.32 -6.58 -1.42
C GLU A 101 19.53 -5.50 -0.34
N LYS A 102 19.25 -4.25 -0.66
CA LYS A 102 19.33 -3.12 0.26
C LYS A 102 18.03 -2.92 1.05
N VAL A 103 16.99 -3.72 0.77
CA VAL A 103 15.69 -3.55 1.43
C VAL A 103 15.75 -4.07 2.85
N GLU A 104 15.48 -3.19 3.79
CA GLU A 104 15.41 -3.47 5.23
C GLU A 104 13.96 -3.47 5.74
N LYS A 105 13.07 -2.75 5.04
CA LYS A 105 11.67 -2.59 5.44
C LYS A 105 10.74 -2.45 4.23
N ILE A 106 9.64 -3.19 4.25
CA ILE A 106 8.56 -3.10 3.25
C ILE A 106 7.25 -2.77 3.96
N ILE A 107 6.69 -1.60 3.69
CA ILE A 107 5.37 -1.21 4.19
C ILE A 107 4.34 -1.53 3.11
N LYS A 108 3.34 -2.34 3.45
CA LYS A 108 2.28 -2.73 2.51
C LYS A 108 0.94 -2.90 3.20
N ASP A 109 -0.12 -2.76 2.43
CA ASP A 109 -1.47 -3.12 2.85
C ASP A 109 -1.57 -4.57 3.28
N ARG A 110 -2.49 -4.85 4.22
CA ARG A 110 -2.79 -6.18 4.74
C ARG A 110 -3.53 -7.04 3.69
N ASP A 111 -2.96 -7.16 2.49
CA ASP A 111 -3.47 -8.03 1.43
C ASP A 111 -2.78 -9.39 1.48
N ASN A 112 -3.57 -10.43 1.74
CA ASN A 112 -3.07 -11.80 1.90
C ASN A 112 -2.38 -12.36 0.65
N LYS A 113 -2.75 -11.90 -0.56
CA LYS A 113 -2.16 -12.41 -1.81
C LYS A 113 -0.74 -11.87 -2.01
N SER A 114 -0.58 -10.56 -1.85
CA SER A 114 0.73 -9.95 -1.94
C SER A 114 1.64 -10.34 -0.78
N LYS A 115 1.07 -10.62 0.39
CA LYS A 115 1.82 -11.15 1.53
C LYS A 115 2.43 -12.50 1.18
N LYS A 116 1.64 -13.46 0.66
CA LYS A 116 2.16 -14.77 0.22
C LYS A 116 3.28 -14.64 -0.80
N LEU A 117 3.13 -13.74 -1.78
CA LEU A 117 4.18 -13.48 -2.76
C LEU A 117 5.50 -13.03 -2.10
N LEU A 118 5.42 -12.13 -1.12
CA LEU A 118 6.60 -11.64 -0.40
C LEU A 118 7.20 -12.73 0.51
N GLU A 119 6.37 -13.58 1.11
CA GLU A 119 6.80 -14.77 1.84
C GLU A 119 7.59 -15.74 0.94
N GLU A 120 7.07 -16.00 -0.28
CA GLU A 120 7.74 -16.85 -1.28
C GLU A 120 9.10 -16.27 -1.72
N VAL A 121 9.26 -14.96 -1.68
CA VAL A 121 10.54 -14.28 -1.98
C VAL A 121 11.49 -14.29 -0.78
N GLY A 122 11.04 -14.70 0.40
CA GLY A 122 11.87 -14.84 1.61
C GLY A 122 12.08 -13.52 2.37
N VAL A 123 11.16 -12.55 2.23
CA VAL A 123 11.24 -11.24 2.91
C VAL A 123 10.12 -11.02 3.94
N GLU A 124 9.55 -12.10 4.46
CA GLU A 124 8.44 -12.04 5.43
C GLU A 124 8.79 -11.19 6.65
N GLU A 125 10.01 -11.30 7.14
CA GLU A 125 10.52 -10.57 8.30
C GLU A 125 10.57 -9.04 8.09
N LEU A 126 10.62 -8.61 6.83
CA LEU A 126 10.73 -7.20 6.43
C LEU A 126 9.38 -6.53 6.21
N ILE A 127 8.27 -7.29 6.27
CA ILE A 127 6.93 -6.80 5.96
C ILE A 127 6.30 -6.14 7.17
N TYR A 128 5.89 -4.90 7.00
CA TYR A 128 5.15 -4.10 7.99
C TYR A 128 3.81 -3.67 7.41
N ASN A 129 2.78 -3.70 8.24
CA ASN A 129 1.45 -3.26 7.83
C ASN A 129 1.38 -1.72 7.71
N ASP A 130 0.65 -1.20 6.71
CA ASP A 130 0.38 0.23 6.61
C ASP A 130 -0.52 0.68 7.77
N PRO A 131 -0.05 1.61 8.63
CA PRO A 131 -0.81 2.12 9.76
C PRO A 131 -2.12 2.80 9.36
N GLY A 132 -2.17 3.42 8.16
CA GLY A 132 -3.37 4.09 7.65
C GLY A 132 -4.49 3.11 7.33
N HIS A 133 -4.16 1.99 6.68
CA HIS A 133 -5.12 0.92 6.38
C HIS A 133 -5.54 0.15 7.62
N PHE A 134 -4.61 -0.09 8.54
CA PHE A 134 -4.92 -0.67 9.84
C PHE A 134 -5.96 0.17 10.60
N ARG A 135 -5.76 1.49 10.70
CA ARG A 135 -6.70 2.42 11.35
C ARG A 135 -8.09 2.37 10.73
N LYS A 136 -8.18 2.35 9.38
CA LYS A 136 -9.45 2.25 8.65
C LYS A 136 -10.17 0.93 8.93
N SER A 137 -9.42 -0.18 8.92
CA SER A 137 -9.94 -1.53 9.19
C SER A 137 -10.45 -1.65 10.62
N PHE A 138 -9.68 -1.19 11.59
CA PHE A 138 -10.05 -1.16 13.00
C PHE A 138 -11.32 -0.32 13.23
N LYS A 139 -11.40 0.85 12.60
CA LYS A 139 -12.60 1.70 12.65
C LYS A 139 -13.84 0.97 12.13
N LYS A 140 -13.74 0.26 11.01
CA LYS A 140 -14.85 -0.54 10.46
C LYS A 140 -15.27 -1.67 11.39
N SER A 141 -14.32 -2.39 11.97
CA SER A 141 -14.61 -3.49 12.90
C SER A 141 -15.32 -2.99 14.16
N LEU A 142 -14.90 -1.86 14.72
CA LEU A 142 -15.59 -1.23 15.84
C LEU A 142 -17.00 -0.79 15.47
N GLN A 143 -17.20 -0.20 14.28
CA GLN A 143 -18.53 0.20 13.80
C GLN A 143 -19.46 -1.01 13.64
N SER A 144 -18.95 -2.14 13.14
CA SER A 144 -19.70 -3.38 13.04
C SER A 144 -20.13 -3.88 14.41
N LEU A 145 -19.21 -3.97 15.36
CA LEU A 145 -19.51 -4.40 16.74
C LEU A 145 -20.57 -3.52 17.40
N ILE A 146 -20.50 -2.21 17.25
CA ILE A 146 -21.50 -1.28 17.78
C ILE A 146 -22.86 -1.48 17.11
N SER A 147 -22.89 -1.73 15.80
CA SER A 147 -24.13 -1.94 15.05
C SER A 147 -24.78 -3.30 15.33
N GLU A 148 -24.00 -4.32 15.61
CA GLU A 148 -24.47 -5.67 15.92
C GLU A 148 -24.97 -5.78 17.37
N ASN A 149 -24.37 -5.05 18.32
CA ASN A 149 -24.76 -5.02 19.72
C ASN A 149 -25.84 -3.96 20.02
N ARG A 150 -26.87 -3.85 19.18
CA ARG A 150 -28.04 -2.96 19.40
C ARG A 150 -28.85 -3.21 20.69
N THR A 151 -28.48 -4.21 21.49
CA THR A 151 -29.14 -4.61 22.73
C THR A 151 -28.53 -3.98 23.98
N PHE A 152 -27.54 -3.11 23.89
CA PHE A 152 -27.16 -2.28 25.03
C PHE A 152 -28.21 -1.21 25.23
N ASN A 153 -29.22 -1.53 26.04
CA ASN A 153 -30.06 -0.53 26.74
C ASN A 153 -29.15 0.20 27.73
N VAL A 154 -28.52 1.24 27.28
CA VAL A 154 -27.81 2.15 28.18
C VAL A 154 -28.59 3.46 28.14
N ASP A 155 -29.14 3.82 29.29
CA ASP A 155 -29.83 5.09 29.50
C ASP A 155 -28.92 6.33 29.40
N ASP A 156 -27.64 6.12 29.12
CA ASP A 156 -26.65 7.16 28.86
C ASP A 156 -26.48 7.42 27.36
N GLU A 157 -27.41 8.18 26.77
CA GLU A 157 -27.32 8.62 25.37
C GLU A 157 -25.99 9.33 25.00
N GLU A 158 -25.33 9.96 25.96
CA GLU A 158 -24.06 10.67 25.73
C GLU A 158 -22.87 9.74 25.57
N VAL A 159 -22.82 8.62 26.31
CA VAL A 159 -21.72 7.64 26.19
C VAL A 159 -21.82 6.86 24.88
N ILE A 160 -23.03 6.67 24.35
CA ILE A 160 -23.26 5.94 23.09
C ILE A 160 -23.04 6.82 21.87
N LYS A 161 -23.27 8.16 21.98
CA LYS A 161 -23.10 9.07 20.82
C LYS A 161 -21.69 9.09 20.27
N ASN A 162 -20.65 8.75 21.06
CA ASN A 162 -19.28 8.68 20.55
C ASN A 162 -18.30 7.78 21.33
N PRO A 163 -18.58 6.48 21.60
CA PRO A 163 -17.55 5.57 22.15
C PRO A 163 -16.34 5.48 21.20
N PHE A 164 -16.55 5.83 19.95
CA PHE A 164 -15.57 5.92 18.88
C PHE A 164 -14.51 6.99 19.14
N TYR A 165 -14.94 8.21 19.50
CA TYR A 165 -14.00 9.31 19.74
C TYR A 165 -13.24 9.13 21.05
N SER A 166 -13.86 8.51 22.06
CA SER A 166 -13.20 8.25 23.34
C SER A 166 -12.11 7.17 23.25
N LEU A 167 -12.27 6.17 22.38
CA LEU A 167 -11.29 5.10 22.14
C LEU A 167 -10.33 5.45 21.00
N GLN A 168 -10.80 6.11 19.95
CA GLN A 168 -9.98 6.44 18.80
C GLN A 168 -8.82 7.36 19.18
N THR A 169 -9.06 8.39 19.98
CA THR A 169 -8.00 9.35 20.36
C THR A 169 -6.86 8.74 21.19
N PRO A 170 -7.13 7.93 22.24
CA PRO A 170 -6.10 7.22 22.96
C PRO A 170 -5.32 6.24 22.09
N ILE A 171 -6.00 5.47 21.22
CA ILE A 171 -5.36 4.51 20.32
C ILE A 171 -4.50 5.23 19.30
N GLU A 172 -4.98 6.32 18.69
CA GLU A 172 -4.19 7.13 17.75
C GLU A 172 -2.99 7.76 18.43
N LYS A 173 -3.12 8.28 19.64
CA LYS A 173 -2.00 8.81 20.42
C LYS A 173 -0.98 7.74 20.74
N TRP A 174 -1.44 6.54 21.13
CA TRP A 174 -0.57 5.41 21.41
C TRP A 174 0.15 4.92 20.14
N MET A 175 -0.56 4.74 19.02
CA MET A 175 0.03 4.39 17.74
C MET A 175 1.09 5.41 17.27
N ASN A 176 0.76 6.71 17.35
CA ASN A 176 1.69 7.78 16.98
C ASN A 176 2.92 7.80 17.91
N LYS A 177 2.75 7.44 19.18
CA LYS A 177 3.85 7.29 20.13
C LYS A 177 4.74 6.11 19.74
N CYS A 178 4.16 4.94 19.47
CA CYS A 178 4.88 3.74 19.03
C CYS A 178 5.67 3.99 17.74
N LEU A 179 5.08 4.68 16.77
CA LEU A 179 5.74 5.05 15.51
C LEU A 179 6.93 6.01 15.74
N LYS A 180 6.77 7.00 16.62
CA LYS A 180 7.84 7.95 16.96
C LYS A 180 8.99 7.31 17.74
N GLU A 181 8.68 6.30 18.56
CA GLU A 181 9.66 5.58 19.37
C GLU A 181 10.31 4.42 18.61
N GLY A 182 10.00 4.23 17.31
CA GLY A 182 10.53 3.14 16.49
C GLY A 182 10.10 1.76 16.98
N GLN A 183 9.03 1.69 17.78
CA GLN A 183 8.51 0.42 18.25
C GLN A 183 7.84 -0.35 17.10
N ASP A 184 8.22 -1.61 17.00
CA ASP A 184 7.89 -2.51 15.92
C ASP A 184 6.36 -2.70 15.75
N ASP A 185 5.84 -2.52 14.53
CA ASP A 185 4.44 -2.79 14.17
C ASP A 185 3.99 -4.22 14.54
N LYS A 186 4.94 -5.16 14.69
CA LYS A 186 4.67 -6.52 15.19
C LYS A 186 4.09 -6.50 16.60
N ARG A 187 4.52 -5.60 17.48
CA ARG A 187 3.93 -5.44 18.82
C ARG A 187 2.52 -4.88 18.77
N ILE A 188 2.26 -3.97 17.83
CA ILE A 188 0.91 -3.41 17.63
C ILE A 188 -0.04 -4.49 17.10
N SER A 189 0.41 -5.36 16.19
CA SER A 189 -0.40 -6.45 15.64
C SER A 189 -0.69 -7.57 16.65
N MET A 190 0.23 -7.86 17.57
CA MET A 190 0.04 -8.86 18.63
C MET A 190 -1.01 -8.45 19.68
N TRP A 191 -1.24 -7.14 19.89
CA TRP A 191 -2.25 -6.66 20.84
C TRP A 191 -3.66 -6.65 20.27
N LEU A 192 -3.83 -6.86 18.96
CA LEU A 192 -5.09 -6.71 18.24
C LEU A 192 -5.51 -8.03 17.57
N SER A 193 -4.77 -9.10 17.78
CA SER A 193 -5.13 -10.49 17.45
C SER A 193 -5.78 -11.18 18.64
#